data_2f7c0158256b9fe727a17d2ef3122941
#
_entry.id   2f7c0158256b9fe727a17d2ef3122941
#
_cell.length_a   1.000
_cell.length_b   1.000
_cell.length_c   1.000
_cell.angle_alpha   90.00
_cell.angle_beta   90.00
_cell.angle_gamma   90.00
#
_symmetry.space_group_name_H-M   'P 1'
#
loop_
_entity.id
_entity.type
_entity.pdbx_description
1 polymer ?
#
loop_
_entity_poly.entity_id
_entity_poly.type
_entity_poly.pdbx_seq_one_letter_code
_entity_poly.pdbx_strand_id
1 'polypeptide(L)'
;MELNPIGTIHTPFTDPAGMPIQPAGAGGVKGTIEIFEKYRAGLKDLDGFSHVILLYHFHRSQGFNLQVVPFMDSETRGVFATRAPKRPNAIGFSIVHLERIENGTLHVQNVDILDGTPLFDIKPYVPEFDHQVDVRTGWLDRVGKTVTEKKADDRFK
;
A
#
# COMPACT_ATOMS: atom_id res chain seq x y z
N MET A 1 6.95 -7.06 20.54
CA MET A 1 5.69 -7.17 19.78
C MET A 1 5.97 -8.00 18.55
N GLU A 2 5.09 -8.92 18.22
CA GLU A 2 5.21 -9.79 17.05
C GLU A 2 4.01 -9.57 16.14
N LEU A 3 4.24 -9.42 14.82
CA LEU A 3 3.21 -9.32 13.81
C LEU A 3 3.21 -10.59 12.97
N ASN A 4 2.09 -11.25 12.89
CA ASN A 4 1.90 -12.46 12.08
C ASN A 4 1.12 -12.12 10.81
N PRO A 5 1.63 -12.44 9.62
CA PRO A 5 0.87 -12.27 8.40
C PRO A 5 -0.44 -13.06 8.41
N ILE A 6 -1.49 -12.46 7.88
CA ILE A 6 -2.80 -13.12 7.71
C ILE A 6 -3.02 -13.64 6.29
N GLY A 7 -2.15 -13.29 5.37
CA GLY A 7 -2.25 -13.67 3.96
C GLY A 7 -1.08 -13.16 3.14
N THR A 8 -1.18 -13.37 1.83
CA THR A 8 -0.18 -12.96 0.85
C THR A 8 -0.84 -12.18 -0.29
N ILE A 9 -0.21 -11.08 -0.68
CA ILE A 9 -0.66 -10.24 -1.79
C ILE A 9 0.08 -10.67 -3.06
N HIS A 10 -0.65 -10.94 -4.13
CA HIS A 10 -0.13 -11.31 -5.44
C HIS A 10 -0.45 -10.24 -6.47
N THR A 11 0.57 -9.77 -7.17
CA THR A 11 0.47 -8.71 -8.17
C THR A 11 1.41 -8.98 -9.35
N PRO A 12 1.27 -8.25 -10.46
CA PRO A 12 2.22 -8.38 -11.58
C PRO A 12 3.58 -7.71 -11.30
N PHE A 13 3.77 -7.03 -10.16
CA PHE A 13 5.00 -6.31 -9.88
C PHE A 13 5.99 -7.21 -9.13
N THR A 14 7.05 -7.62 -9.82
CA THR A 14 8.10 -8.48 -9.28
C THR A 14 9.37 -7.74 -8.88
N ASP A 15 9.51 -6.47 -9.28
CA ASP A 15 10.65 -5.59 -8.96
C ASP A 15 10.14 -4.23 -8.47
N PRO A 16 10.76 -3.61 -7.44
CA PRO A 16 10.38 -2.27 -6.98
C PRO A 16 10.51 -1.18 -8.06
N ALA A 17 11.44 -1.34 -9.00
CA ALA A 17 11.62 -0.38 -10.08
C ALA A 17 10.42 -0.39 -11.04
N GLY A 18 9.97 0.81 -11.42
CA GLY A 18 8.86 0.98 -12.36
C GLY A 18 7.47 0.79 -11.77
N MET A 19 7.36 0.47 -10.49
CA MET A 19 6.06 0.38 -9.82
C MET A 19 5.39 1.75 -9.65
N PRO A 20 4.03 1.79 -9.58
CA PRO A 20 3.33 2.97 -9.09
C PRO A 20 3.74 3.30 -7.65
N ILE A 21 3.80 4.58 -7.31
CA ILE A 21 4.16 5.03 -5.95
C ILE A 21 2.98 4.92 -4.99
N GLN A 22 1.76 5.12 -5.50
CA GLN A 22 0.51 5.08 -4.75
C GLN A 22 -0.58 4.42 -5.58
N PRO A 23 -1.67 3.93 -4.96
CA PRO A 23 -2.78 3.29 -5.69
C PRO A 23 -3.36 4.15 -6.81
N ALA A 24 -3.36 5.48 -6.66
CA ALA A 24 -3.80 6.41 -7.70
C ALA A 24 -2.98 6.29 -8.99
N GLY A 25 -1.71 5.90 -8.90
CA GLY A 25 -0.84 5.64 -10.06
C GLY A 25 -0.95 4.23 -10.62
N ALA A 26 -1.68 3.34 -9.96
CA ALA A 26 -1.87 1.93 -10.34
C ALA A 26 -3.24 1.68 -10.98
N GLY A 27 -3.81 2.69 -11.64
CA GLY A 27 -5.18 2.65 -12.20
C GLY A 27 -5.46 1.38 -13.00
N GLY A 28 -6.43 0.57 -12.56
CA GLY A 28 -6.86 -0.65 -13.22
C GLY A 28 -5.94 -1.87 -13.02
N VAL A 29 -4.79 -1.74 -12.37
CA VAL A 29 -3.92 -2.89 -12.11
C VAL A 29 -4.58 -3.83 -11.12
N LYS A 30 -4.74 -5.09 -11.54
CA LYS A 30 -5.40 -6.13 -10.76
C LYS A 30 -4.40 -6.93 -9.94
N GLY A 31 -4.85 -7.34 -8.75
CA GLY A 31 -4.14 -8.28 -7.90
C GLY A 31 -5.09 -9.18 -7.15
N THR A 32 -4.53 -10.15 -6.46
CA THR A 32 -5.28 -11.05 -5.57
C THR A 32 -4.64 -11.08 -4.20
N ILE A 33 -5.45 -11.33 -3.19
CA ILE A 33 -4.98 -11.48 -1.81
C ILE A 33 -5.50 -12.81 -1.29
N GLU A 34 -4.58 -13.72 -1.05
CA GLU A 34 -4.89 -15.03 -0.48
C GLU A 34 -4.83 -14.93 1.04
N ILE A 35 -5.97 -15.15 1.70
CA ILE A 35 -6.04 -15.18 3.16
C ILE A 35 -5.81 -16.60 3.66
N PHE A 36 -4.93 -16.76 4.65
CA PHE A 36 -4.65 -18.06 5.23
C PHE A 36 -5.91 -18.65 5.87
N GLU A 37 -6.10 -19.94 5.68
CA GLU A 37 -7.35 -20.65 6.04
C GLU A 37 -7.85 -20.32 7.44
N LYS A 38 -6.95 -20.32 8.42
CA LYS A 38 -7.29 -20.03 9.83
C LYS A 38 -7.86 -18.63 10.09
N TYR A 39 -7.72 -17.70 9.13
CA TYR A 39 -8.20 -16.33 9.27
C TYR A 39 -9.39 -16.00 8.36
N ARG A 40 -9.81 -16.94 7.50
CA ARG A 40 -10.87 -16.71 6.50
C ARG A 40 -12.22 -16.33 7.09
N ALA A 41 -12.52 -16.82 8.29
CA ALA A 41 -13.76 -16.45 9.00
C ALA A 41 -13.87 -14.91 9.23
N GLY A 42 -12.73 -14.22 9.31
CA GLY A 42 -12.68 -12.76 9.45
C GLY A 42 -13.13 -11.97 8.22
N LEU A 43 -13.31 -12.65 7.07
CA LEU A 43 -13.77 -11.99 5.82
C LEU A 43 -15.30 -11.80 5.76
N LYS A 44 -16.04 -12.34 6.71
CA LYS A 44 -17.49 -12.21 6.74
C LYS A 44 -17.90 -10.74 6.65
N ASP A 45 -18.82 -10.44 5.73
CA ASP A 45 -19.39 -9.11 5.50
C ASP A 45 -18.41 -8.06 4.88
N LEU A 46 -17.15 -8.45 4.58
CA LEU A 46 -16.20 -7.55 3.93
C LEU A 46 -16.59 -7.25 2.47
N ASP A 47 -17.23 -8.18 1.79
CA ASP A 47 -17.67 -8.05 0.40
C ASP A 47 -18.73 -6.95 0.16
N GLY A 48 -19.32 -6.43 1.23
CA GLY A 48 -20.20 -5.27 1.16
C GLY A 48 -19.50 -3.93 0.96
N PHE A 49 -18.16 -3.90 1.06
CA PHE A 49 -17.37 -2.68 0.91
C PHE A 49 -16.71 -2.62 -0.47
N SER A 50 -16.73 -1.45 -1.10
CA SER A 50 -16.07 -1.25 -2.39
C SER A 50 -14.57 -1.04 -2.29
N HIS A 51 -14.09 -0.56 -1.15
CA HIS A 51 -12.68 -0.27 -0.91
C HIS A 51 -12.23 -0.80 0.44
N VAL A 52 -10.98 -1.25 0.47
CA VAL A 52 -10.35 -1.75 1.70
C VAL A 52 -8.97 -1.12 1.87
N ILE A 53 -8.60 -0.96 3.14
CA ILE A 53 -7.28 -0.53 3.57
C ILE A 53 -6.45 -1.78 3.81
N LEU A 54 -5.27 -1.84 3.20
CA LEU A 54 -4.30 -2.92 3.39
C LEU A 54 -3.12 -2.41 4.20
N LEU A 55 -2.77 -3.13 5.26
CA LEU A 55 -1.54 -2.94 6.02
C LEU A 55 -0.64 -4.14 5.75
N TYR A 56 0.58 -3.90 5.29
CA TYR A 56 1.45 -4.97 4.78
C TYR A 56 2.92 -4.69 5.08
N HIS A 57 3.75 -5.69 4.85
CA HIS A 57 5.19 -5.62 5.07
C HIS A 57 5.93 -5.23 3.78
N PHE A 58 6.73 -4.20 3.84
CA PHE A 58 7.73 -3.94 2.79
C PHE A 58 8.85 -5.00 2.88
N HIS A 59 8.53 -6.23 2.52
CA HIS A 59 9.33 -7.43 2.81
C HIS A 59 10.68 -7.46 2.10
N ARG A 60 10.87 -6.65 1.06
CA ARG A 60 12.16 -6.53 0.36
C ARG A 60 12.96 -5.30 0.79
N SER A 61 12.44 -4.49 1.69
CA SER A 61 13.14 -3.34 2.24
C SER A 61 14.09 -3.80 3.35
N GLN A 62 15.32 -3.31 3.32
CA GLN A 62 16.33 -3.60 4.33
C GLN A 62 16.85 -2.32 4.95
N GLY A 63 16.97 -2.34 6.30
CA GLY A 63 17.42 -1.18 7.05
C GLY A 63 16.47 0.01 6.95
N PHE A 64 16.89 1.13 7.47
CA PHE A 64 16.12 2.38 7.37
C PHE A 64 17.04 3.59 7.42
N ASN A 65 16.52 4.71 6.92
CA ASN A 65 17.12 6.03 7.08
C ASN A 65 16.07 6.97 7.68
N LEU A 66 16.47 7.77 8.67
CA LEU A 66 15.55 8.75 9.26
C LEU A 66 15.29 9.94 8.35
N GLN A 67 16.17 10.18 7.38
CA GLN A 67 15.98 11.18 6.34
C GLN A 67 16.14 10.51 4.98
N VAL A 68 15.25 10.82 4.06
CA VAL A 68 15.19 10.22 2.71
C VAL A 68 14.87 11.29 1.67
N VAL A 69 15.22 11.02 0.41
CA VAL A 69 14.77 11.80 -0.73
C VAL A 69 13.59 11.05 -1.35
N PRO A 70 12.35 11.54 -1.18
CA PRO A 70 11.17 10.85 -1.73
C PRO A 70 11.17 10.88 -3.26
N PHE A 71 10.42 9.94 -3.89
CA PHE A 71 10.33 9.85 -5.35
C PHE A 71 9.78 11.11 -6.02
N MET A 72 8.98 11.90 -5.31
CA MET A 72 8.33 13.09 -5.83
C MET A 72 9.09 14.38 -5.50
N ASP A 73 10.29 14.29 -4.97
CA ASP A 73 11.07 15.46 -4.54
C ASP A 73 12.56 15.25 -4.85
N SER A 74 13.30 16.34 -4.82
CA SER A 74 14.76 16.37 -4.89
C SER A 74 15.42 16.71 -3.56
N GLU A 75 14.64 17.10 -2.56
CA GLU A 75 15.11 17.45 -1.22
C GLU A 75 14.98 16.32 -0.22
N THR A 76 15.85 16.32 0.79
CA THR A 76 15.79 15.39 1.90
C THR A 76 14.63 15.73 2.81
N ARG A 77 13.84 14.71 3.17
CA ARG A 77 12.71 14.82 4.09
C ARG A 77 12.85 13.81 5.23
N GLY A 78 12.28 14.10 6.38
CA GLY A 78 12.12 13.10 7.43
C GLY A 78 11.27 11.93 6.94
N VAL A 79 11.66 10.69 7.25
CA VAL A 79 10.98 9.49 6.75
C VAL A 79 9.50 9.44 7.14
N PHE A 80 9.15 9.99 8.31
CA PHE A 80 7.76 10.01 8.78
C PHE A 80 6.89 11.06 8.06
N ALA A 81 7.51 11.99 7.32
CA ALA A 81 6.81 12.89 6.41
C ALA A 81 6.65 12.29 5.00
N THR A 82 6.93 11.00 4.84
CA THR A 82 6.88 10.27 3.57
C THR A 82 6.24 8.90 3.77
N ARG A 83 5.93 8.22 2.67
CA ARG A 83 5.51 6.81 2.67
C ARG A 83 6.61 5.89 2.12
N ALA A 84 7.87 6.31 2.20
CA ALA A 84 9.02 5.53 1.74
C ALA A 84 9.14 4.20 2.49
N PRO A 85 9.60 3.11 1.82
CA PRO A 85 9.63 1.77 2.41
C PRO A 85 10.75 1.56 3.45
N LYS A 86 11.89 2.26 3.31
CA LYS A 86 13.02 2.14 4.25
C LYS A 86 12.77 2.98 5.51
N ARG A 87 11.95 2.41 6.39
CA ARG A 87 11.51 3.05 7.64
C ARG A 87 11.70 2.10 8.82
N PRO A 88 11.74 2.61 10.06
CA PRO A 88 12.01 1.78 11.25
C PRO A 88 11.11 0.55 11.37
N ASN A 89 9.82 0.73 11.15
CA ASN A 89 8.87 -0.36 10.97
C ASN A 89 8.41 -0.33 9.52
N ALA A 90 8.83 -1.31 8.73
CA ALA A 90 8.61 -1.36 7.28
C ALA A 90 7.17 -1.77 6.95
N ILE A 91 6.21 -0.98 7.42
CA ILE A 91 4.78 -1.20 7.23
C ILE A 91 4.28 -0.32 6.09
N GLY A 92 3.64 -0.95 5.11
CA GLY A 92 2.96 -0.30 4.00
C GLY A 92 1.48 -0.10 4.28
N PHE A 93 0.90 0.87 3.59
CA PHE A 93 -0.50 1.23 3.67
C PHE A 93 -0.99 1.54 2.25
N SER A 94 -2.09 0.89 1.83
CA SER A 94 -2.73 1.16 0.54
C SER A 94 -4.24 1.03 0.66
N ILE A 95 -4.96 1.89 -0.04
CA ILE A 95 -6.42 1.76 -0.21
C ILE A 95 -6.62 1.24 -1.63
N VAL A 96 -7.29 0.10 -1.75
CA VAL A 96 -7.54 -0.57 -3.02
C VAL A 96 -9.02 -0.82 -3.23
N HIS A 97 -9.44 -0.96 -4.50
CA HIS A 97 -10.80 -1.34 -4.84
C HIS A 97 -10.98 -2.85 -4.66
N LEU A 98 -12.01 -3.26 -3.93
CA LEU A 98 -12.40 -4.67 -3.76
C LEU A 98 -13.45 -5.04 -4.80
N GLU A 99 -13.13 -5.94 -5.72
CA GLU A 99 -14.08 -6.42 -6.73
C GLU A 99 -14.99 -7.51 -6.16
N ARG A 100 -14.40 -8.55 -5.58
CA ARG A 100 -15.11 -9.71 -5.03
C ARG A 100 -14.21 -10.54 -4.11
N ILE A 101 -14.84 -11.43 -3.36
CA ILE A 101 -14.16 -12.41 -2.51
C ILE A 101 -14.66 -13.80 -2.92
N GLU A 102 -13.72 -14.72 -3.21
CA GLU A 102 -14.01 -16.10 -3.59
C GLU A 102 -13.05 -17.05 -2.86
N ASN A 103 -13.60 -17.99 -2.08
CA ASN A 103 -12.81 -19.06 -1.42
C ASN A 103 -11.59 -18.52 -0.63
N GLY A 104 -11.77 -17.44 0.12
CA GLY A 104 -10.70 -16.85 0.92
C GLY A 104 -9.70 -16.01 0.12
N THR A 105 -9.98 -15.74 -1.16
CA THR A 105 -9.18 -14.88 -2.03
C THR A 105 -9.95 -13.61 -2.35
N LEU A 106 -9.33 -12.45 -2.08
CA LEU A 106 -9.85 -11.15 -2.48
C LEU A 106 -9.31 -10.83 -3.89
N HIS A 107 -10.20 -10.38 -4.78
CA HIS A 107 -9.83 -9.81 -6.08
C HIS A 107 -9.90 -8.30 -5.96
N VAL A 108 -8.78 -7.64 -6.20
CA VAL A 108 -8.62 -6.19 -5.97
C VAL A 108 -8.09 -5.49 -7.21
N GLN A 109 -8.32 -4.17 -7.28
CA GLN A 109 -7.78 -3.29 -8.32
C GLN A 109 -7.05 -2.10 -7.71
N ASN A 110 -6.23 -1.46 -8.53
CA ASN A 110 -5.41 -0.29 -8.15
C ASN A 110 -4.34 -0.67 -7.13
N VAL A 111 -3.67 -1.79 -7.37
CA VAL A 111 -2.65 -2.34 -6.47
C VAL A 111 -1.29 -1.75 -6.82
N ASP A 112 -0.63 -1.17 -5.82
CA ASP A 112 0.72 -0.59 -5.92
C ASP A 112 1.75 -1.39 -5.10
N ILE A 113 1.57 -2.70 -4.96
CA ILE A 113 2.27 -3.56 -4.01
C ILE A 113 3.05 -4.63 -4.76
N LEU A 114 4.25 -4.96 -4.29
CA LEU A 114 5.07 -6.06 -4.85
C LEU A 114 4.40 -7.42 -4.67
N ASP A 115 4.61 -8.29 -5.66
CA ASP A 115 4.18 -9.68 -5.57
C ASP A 115 4.82 -10.40 -4.38
N GLY A 116 4.05 -11.27 -3.73
CA GLY A 116 4.49 -12.03 -2.57
C GLY A 116 4.52 -11.26 -1.25
N THR A 117 3.98 -10.05 -1.21
CA THR A 117 3.99 -9.21 -0.01
C THR A 117 3.14 -9.82 1.11
N PRO A 118 3.70 -10.02 2.31
CA PRO A 118 2.93 -10.44 3.48
C PRO A 118 1.93 -9.38 3.91
N LEU A 119 0.68 -9.79 4.09
CA LEU A 119 -0.40 -8.94 4.56
C LEU A 119 -0.56 -9.07 6.06
N PHE A 120 -0.60 -7.94 6.78
CA PHE A 120 -0.81 -7.92 8.23
C PHE A 120 -2.26 -7.74 8.63
N ASP A 121 -3.01 -6.87 7.94
CA ASP A 121 -4.38 -6.52 8.33
C ASP A 121 -5.16 -5.97 7.14
N ILE A 122 -6.48 -6.11 7.22
CA ILE A 122 -7.44 -5.50 6.30
C ILE A 122 -8.45 -4.73 7.14
N LYS A 123 -8.76 -3.51 6.71
CA LYS A 123 -9.84 -2.72 7.29
C LYS A 123 -10.75 -2.22 6.17
N PRO A 124 -12.06 -2.12 6.39
CA PRO A 124 -12.93 -1.47 5.43
C PRO A 124 -12.60 0.03 5.34
N TYR A 125 -12.61 0.57 4.13
CA TYR A 125 -12.54 2.02 3.95
C TYR A 125 -13.94 2.61 4.12
N VAL A 126 -14.06 3.59 5.02
CA VAL A 126 -15.34 4.24 5.35
C VAL A 126 -15.15 5.75 5.24
N PRO A 127 -15.74 6.42 4.22
CA PRO A 127 -15.52 7.86 4.02
C PRO A 127 -15.82 8.72 5.24
N GLU A 128 -16.83 8.37 6.02
CA GLU A 128 -17.22 9.11 7.23
C GLU A 128 -16.13 9.09 8.31
N PHE A 129 -15.26 8.05 8.29
CA PHE A 129 -14.14 7.93 9.24
C PHE A 129 -12.83 8.42 8.65
N ASP A 130 -12.61 8.18 7.35
CA ASP A 130 -11.29 8.22 6.73
C ASP A 130 -11.07 9.45 5.85
N HIS A 131 -12.14 10.05 5.32
CA HIS A 131 -12.04 11.23 4.49
C HIS A 131 -11.94 12.48 5.34
N GLN A 132 -10.91 13.28 5.09
CA GLN A 132 -10.70 14.56 5.76
C GLN A 132 -10.81 15.69 4.75
N VAL A 133 -11.43 16.80 5.18
CA VAL A 133 -11.49 18.05 4.41
C VAL A 133 -10.56 19.09 5.04
N ASP A 134 -10.24 20.15 4.28
CA ASP A 134 -9.38 21.24 4.74
C ASP A 134 -7.99 20.78 5.20
N VAL A 135 -7.43 19.80 4.49
CA VAL A 135 -6.13 19.20 4.81
C VAL A 135 -4.97 20.04 4.25
N ARG A 136 -3.85 20.02 4.98
CA ARG A 136 -2.56 20.53 4.50
C ARG A 136 -1.69 19.33 4.14
N THR A 137 -0.99 19.40 3.02
CA THR A 137 -0.18 18.30 2.49
C THR A 137 1.32 18.57 2.53
N GLY A 138 1.74 19.62 3.25
CA GLY A 138 3.14 19.92 3.52
C GLY A 138 3.96 20.08 2.24
N TRP A 139 5.11 19.43 2.17
CA TRP A 139 6.00 19.50 1.02
C TRP A 139 5.37 18.96 -0.29
N LEU A 140 4.32 18.12 -0.20
CA LEU A 140 3.58 17.61 -1.35
C LEU A 140 2.77 18.67 -2.08
N ASP A 141 2.45 19.79 -1.47
CA ASP A 141 1.73 20.89 -2.12
C ASP A 141 2.43 21.37 -3.40
N ARG A 142 3.77 21.24 -3.44
CA ARG A 142 4.60 21.66 -4.59
C ARG A 142 4.66 20.63 -5.72
N VAL A 143 4.33 19.37 -5.45
CA VAL A 143 4.52 18.24 -6.38
C VAL A 143 3.24 17.43 -6.64
N GLY A 144 2.14 17.74 -5.98
CA GLY A 144 0.92 16.92 -5.90
C GLY A 144 0.23 16.58 -7.22
N LYS A 145 0.47 17.35 -8.30
CA LYS A 145 -0.17 17.10 -9.61
C LYS A 145 0.48 15.97 -10.42
N THR A 146 1.66 15.50 -10.03
CA THR A 146 2.43 14.52 -10.81
C THR A 146 2.47 13.13 -10.18
N VAL A 147 1.79 12.91 -9.06
CA VAL A 147 1.85 11.66 -8.30
C VAL A 147 1.38 10.45 -9.10
N THR A 148 0.36 10.60 -9.95
CA THR A 148 -0.18 9.50 -10.76
C THR A 148 0.76 9.06 -11.87
N GLU A 149 1.63 9.93 -12.34
CA GLU A 149 2.58 9.65 -13.43
C GLU A 149 3.93 9.16 -12.92
N LYS A 150 4.27 9.46 -11.67
CA LYS A 150 5.55 9.11 -11.07
C LYS A 150 5.64 7.62 -10.75
N LYS A 151 6.75 7.00 -11.11
CA LYS A 151 7.05 5.59 -10.81
C LYS A 151 8.27 5.50 -9.90
N ALA A 152 8.36 4.40 -9.15
CA ALA A 152 9.49 4.10 -8.31
C ALA A 152 10.78 3.91 -9.14
N ASP A 153 11.88 4.41 -8.62
CA ASP A 153 13.23 4.17 -9.12
C ASP A 153 14.04 3.32 -8.11
N ASP A 154 15.35 3.31 -8.23
CA ASP A 154 16.23 2.45 -7.44
C ASP A 154 16.63 2.99 -6.06
N ARG A 155 16.10 4.14 -5.61
CA ARG A 155 16.53 4.83 -4.38
C ARG A 155 16.39 3.99 -3.11
N PHE A 156 15.46 3.05 -3.11
CA PHE A 156 15.13 2.23 -1.94
C PHE A 156 15.37 0.74 -2.18
N LYS A 157 16.17 0.36 -3.19
CA LYS A 157 16.61 -1.00 -3.41
C LYS A 157 17.62 -1.45 -2.35
#